data_7c288b9a336ba8ef884c38de6bb812b3
#
_entry.id   7c288b9a336ba8ef884c38de6bb812b3
#
_cell.length_a   1.000
_cell.length_b   1.000
_cell.length_c   1.000
_cell.angle_alpha   90.00
_cell.angle_beta   90.00
_cell.angle_gamma   90.00
#
_symmetry.space_group_name_H-M   'P 1'
#
loop_
_entity.id
_entity.type
_entity.pdbx_description
1 polymer ?
#
loop_
_entity_poly.entity_id
_entity_poly.type
_entity_poly.pdbx_seq_one_letter_code
_entity_poly.pdbx_strand_id
1 'polypeptide(L)'
;MASALCALLLLAALAGPIGLRLRRSPAFVTGRDGRLSTSTALALAWTVILVWLLLAILAYGLTAGGGVAYFRGADGPLSQLTTVYLPLLGGPYVALIAAKTVVGLRVENGSLAKPAAKPTESGRRPLRELIANDSGRTDLVDLQYVALSAVTMLYVVLFFLADVGGGLPRLPAEMWALTGAPAGAYLVNKMAVRANPVITDVSVADGLLTVSGGGFGPGPAGAPAQVSVNGAAAPALLDPATGTLSAPLPQGTAAPFEVTVTARGLRSDPYRYASPAKPAAVPARQQPTA
;
A
#
# COMPACT_ATOMS: atom_id res chain seq x y z
N MET A 1 -5.83 -34.00 -7.19
CA MET A 1 -6.85 -33.25 -6.40
C MET A 1 -6.73 -33.50 -4.89
N ALA A 2 -6.72 -34.77 -4.42
CA ALA A 2 -6.59 -35.07 -2.97
C ALA A 2 -5.32 -34.45 -2.35
N SER A 3 -4.18 -34.54 -3.00
CA SER A 3 -2.91 -33.94 -2.55
C SER A 3 -2.96 -32.40 -2.45
N ALA A 4 -3.64 -31.74 -3.39
CA ALA A 4 -3.82 -30.29 -3.35
C ALA A 4 -4.74 -29.87 -2.18
N LEU A 5 -5.78 -30.64 -1.92
CA LEU A 5 -6.64 -30.41 -0.75
C LEU A 5 -5.90 -30.67 0.57
N CYS A 6 -5.14 -31.76 0.65
CA CYS A 6 -4.28 -32.05 1.80
C CYS A 6 -3.31 -30.90 2.07
N ALA A 7 -2.66 -30.38 1.01
CA ALA A 7 -1.77 -29.24 1.13
C ALA A 7 -2.46 -27.96 1.57
N LEU A 8 -3.69 -27.71 1.15
CA LEU A 8 -4.48 -26.58 1.65
C LEU A 8 -4.78 -26.69 3.14
N LEU A 9 -5.12 -27.90 3.60
CA LEU A 9 -5.34 -28.16 5.03
C LEU A 9 -4.06 -27.97 5.84
N LEU A 10 -2.93 -28.49 5.35
CA LEU A 10 -1.61 -28.28 5.97
C LEU A 10 -1.23 -26.80 6.00
N LEU A 11 -1.41 -26.09 4.89
CA LEU A 11 -1.18 -24.65 4.84
C LEU A 11 -2.08 -23.90 5.82
N ALA A 12 -3.36 -24.25 5.89
CA ALA A 12 -4.29 -23.65 6.84
C ALA A 12 -3.89 -23.93 8.30
N ALA A 13 -3.40 -25.13 8.59
CA ALA A 13 -2.92 -25.49 9.93
C ALA A 13 -1.66 -24.73 10.32
N LEU A 14 -0.70 -24.59 9.39
CA LEU A 14 0.58 -23.89 9.61
C LEU A 14 0.42 -22.37 9.61
N ALA A 15 -0.33 -21.84 8.64
CA ALA A 15 -0.49 -20.41 8.45
C ALA A 15 -1.73 -19.82 9.15
N GLY A 16 -2.68 -20.68 9.61
CA GLY A 16 -3.90 -20.26 10.27
C GLY A 16 -3.66 -19.37 11.50
N PRO A 17 -2.78 -19.76 12.43
CA PRO A 17 -2.43 -18.92 13.58
C PRO A 17 -1.81 -17.58 13.19
N ILE A 18 -0.99 -17.58 12.13
CA ILE A 18 -0.41 -16.35 11.56
C ILE A 18 -1.51 -15.50 10.92
N GLY A 19 -2.41 -16.10 10.17
CA GLY A 19 -3.56 -15.44 9.55
C GLY A 19 -4.51 -14.81 10.58
N LEU A 20 -4.75 -15.49 11.71
CA LEU A 20 -5.52 -14.95 12.82
C LEU A 20 -4.82 -13.76 13.49
N ARG A 21 -3.51 -13.82 13.65
CA ARG A 21 -2.71 -12.67 14.13
C ARG A 21 -2.75 -11.50 13.15
N LEU A 22 -2.63 -11.76 11.84
CA LEU A 22 -2.71 -10.74 10.79
C LEU A 22 -4.09 -10.06 10.77
N ARG A 23 -5.18 -10.80 11.03
CA ARG A 23 -6.51 -10.22 11.16
C ARG A 23 -6.64 -9.30 12.37
N ARG A 24 -5.96 -9.62 13.48
CA ARG A 24 -5.98 -8.82 14.71
C ARG A 24 -5.02 -7.62 14.65
N SER A 25 -3.92 -7.76 13.93
CA SER A 25 -2.89 -6.72 13.77
C SER A 25 -2.39 -6.72 12.34
N PRO A 26 -3.01 -5.95 11.42
CA PRO A 26 -2.64 -5.91 10.01
C PRO A 26 -1.28 -5.22 9.75
N ALA A 27 -0.53 -4.89 10.80
CA ALA A 27 0.75 -4.16 10.72
C ALA A 27 1.77 -4.79 9.75
N PHE A 28 1.67 -6.11 9.51
CA PHE A 28 2.57 -6.82 8.58
C PHE A 28 2.32 -6.46 7.11
N VAL A 29 1.05 -6.23 6.72
CA VAL A 29 0.65 -5.87 5.35
C VAL A 29 0.41 -4.38 5.18
N THR A 30 0.51 -3.60 6.26
CA THR A 30 0.35 -2.16 6.23
C THR A 30 1.70 -1.46 6.16
N GLY A 31 1.75 -0.34 5.45
CA GLY A 31 2.88 0.58 5.48
C GLY A 31 2.98 1.33 6.82
N ARG A 32 4.03 2.13 6.99
CA ARG A 32 4.19 3.03 8.16
C ARG A 32 3.05 4.06 8.27
N ASP A 33 2.37 4.35 7.17
CA ASP A 33 1.19 5.19 7.05
C ASP A 33 -0.11 4.50 7.49
N GLY A 34 -0.05 3.21 7.86
CA GLY A 34 -1.19 2.41 8.25
C GLY A 34 -2.10 1.97 7.09
N ARG A 35 -1.74 2.21 5.82
CA ARG A 35 -2.47 1.74 4.63
C ARG A 35 -1.98 0.37 4.18
N LEU A 36 -2.84 -0.38 3.45
CA LEU A 36 -2.41 -1.62 2.82
C LEU A 36 -1.33 -1.34 1.76
N SER A 37 -0.22 -2.05 1.87
CA SER A 37 0.89 -1.95 0.92
C SER A 37 0.71 -2.94 -0.21
N THR A 38 0.51 -2.45 -1.45
CA THR A 38 0.36 -3.23 -2.68
C THR A 38 1.48 -4.25 -2.85
N SER A 39 2.73 -3.80 -2.76
CA SER A 39 3.89 -4.68 -2.94
C SER A 39 3.99 -5.76 -1.86
N THR A 40 3.68 -5.43 -0.59
CA THR A 40 3.69 -6.42 0.51
C THR A 40 2.56 -7.43 0.35
N ALA A 41 1.36 -6.97 -0.03
CA ALA A 41 0.22 -7.86 -0.25
C ALA A 41 0.46 -8.84 -1.41
N LEU A 42 1.01 -8.37 -2.53
CA LEU A 42 1.35 -9.22 -3.68
C LEU A 42 2.50 -10.20 -3.35
N ALA A 43 3.55 -9.75 -2.67
CA ALA A 43 4.62 -10.64 -2.23
C ALA A 43 4.09 -11.73 -1.29
N LEU A 44 3.21 -11.39 -0.35
CA LEU A 44 2.55 -12.37 0.53
C LEU A 44 1.68 -13.34 -0.27
N ALA A 45 0.86 -12.87 -1.20
CA ALA A 45 0.00 -13.72 -2.03
C ALA A 45 0.83 -14.73 -2.84
N TRP A 46 1.90 -14.27 -3.50
CA TRP A 46 2.82 -15.15 -4.22
C TRP A 46 3.49 -16.17 -3.30
N THR A 47 3.92 -15.76 -2.10
CA THR A 47 4.50 -16.67 -1.11
C THR A 47 3.53 -17.77 -0.71
N VAL A 48 2.28 -17.39 -0.42
CA VAL A 48 1.23 -18.36 -0.03
C VAL A 48 0.97 -19.36 -1.15
N ILE A 49 0.84 -18.89 -2.39
CA ILE A 49 0.63 -19.75 -3.56
C ILE A 49 1.80 -20.71 -3.73
N LEU A 50 3.05 -20.21 -3.72
CA LEU A 50 4.21 -21.08 -3.92
C LEU A 50 4.35 -22.11 -2.80
N VAL A 51 4.19 -21.71 -1.54
CA VAL A 51 4.23 -22.64 -0.41
C VAL A 51 3.17 -23.73 -0.56
N TRP A 52 1.95 -23.34 -0.98
CA TRP A 52 0.89 -24.31 -1.27
C TRP A 52 1.25 -25.27 -2.39
N LEU A 53 1.78 -24.79 -3.53
CA LEU A 53 2.23 -25.61 -4.64
C LEU A 53 3.29 -26.61 -4.18
N LEU A 54 4.30 -26.16 -3.46
CA LEU A 54 5.39 -27.02 -2.97
C LEU A 54 4.90 -28.08 -1.99
N LEU A 55 3.97 -27.73 -1.08
CA LEU A 55 3.34 -28.67 -0.16
C LEU A 55 2.47 -29.70 -0.92
N ALA A 56 1.77 -29.28 -1.96
CA ALA A 56 0.96 -30.18 -2.78
C ALA A 56 1.82 -31.17 -3.58
N ILE A 57 2.92 -30.70 -4.16
CA ILE A 57 3.91 -31.54 -4.84
C ILE A 57 4.54 -32.55 -3.87
N LEU A 58 4.91 -32.08 -2.67
CA LEU A 58 5.46 -32.95 -1.63
C LEU A 58 4.45 -34.03 -1.22
N ALA A 59 3.20 -33.63 -0.94
CA ALA A 59 2.14 -34.56 -0.58
C ALA A 59 1.88 -35.59 -1.70
N TYR A 60 1.84 -35.14 -2.98
CA TYR A 60 1.67 -36.04 -4.12
C TYR A 60 2.84 -36.99 -4.27
N GLY A 61 4.07 -36.51 -4.22
CA GLY A 61 5.27 -37.34 -4.37
C GLY A 61 5.34 -38.44 -3.30
N LEU A 62 5.01 -38.13 -2.06
CA LEU A 62 5.03 -39.09 -0.95
C LEU A 62 3.88 -40.11 -1.01
N THR A 63 2.71 -39.75 -1.55
CA THR A 63 1.51 -40.60 -1.50
C THR A 63 1.25 -41.36 -2.80
N ALA A 64 1.44 -40.73 -3.96
CA ALA A 64 1.07 -41.27 -5.27
C ALA A 64 2.21 -41.25 -6.29
N GLY A 65 3.25 -40.43 -6.11
CA GLY A 65 4.33 -40.22 -7.07
C GLY A 65 5.49 -41.19 -6.95
N GLY A 66 5.42 -42.21 -6.09
CA GLY A 66 6.52 -43.18 -5.92
C GLY A 66 7.62 -42.76 -4.94
N GLY A 67 7.31 -41.82 -4.02
CA GLY A 67 8.20 -41.42 -2.95
C GLY A 67 9.38 -40.56 -3.42
N VAL A 68 10.57 -40.81 -2.87
CA VAL A 68 11.77 -39.99 -3.15
C VAL A 68 12.17 -40.03 -4.62
N ALA A 69 11.86 -41.12 -5.34
CA ALA A 69 12.20 -41.26 -6.77
C ALA A 69 11.50 -40.16 -7.62
N TYR A 70 10.30 -39.73 -7.24
CA TYR A 70 9.56 -38.68 -7.93
C TYR A 70 10.32 -37.33 -7.96
N PHE A 71 11.12 -37.04 -6.94
CA PHE A 71 11.87 -35.79 -6.84
C PHE A 71 13.24 -35.82 -7.49
N ARG A 72 13.70 -37.04 -7.93
CA ARG A 72 15.01 -37.24 -8.55
C ARG A 72 14.87 -37.10 -10.06
N GLY A 73 15.72 -36.28 -10.66
CA GLY A 73 15.82 -36.13 -12.10
C GLY A 73 15.91 -34.67 -12.55
N ALA A 74 16.55 -34.45 -13.68
CA ALA A 74 16.69 -33.12 -14.26
C ALA A 74 15.33 -32.48 -14.63
N ASP A 75 14.39 -33.34 -15.05
CA ASP A 75 12.99 -32.94 -15.37
C ASP A 75 12.01 -33.20 -14.23
N GLY A 76 12.51 -33.27 -13.01
CA GLY A 76 11.67 -33.49 -11.82
C GLY A 76 10.63 -32.39 -11.59
N PRO A 77 9.66 -32.63 -10.68
CA PRO A 77 8.51 -31.73 -10.43
C PRO A 77 8.92 -30.34 -9.96
N LEU A 78 10.16 -30.18 -9.51
CA LEU A 78 10.75 -28.90 -9.06
C LEU A 78 11.68 -28.26 -10.10
N SER A 79 11.82 -28.84 -11.29
CA SER A 79 12.75 -28.35 -12.34
C SER A 79 12.49 -26.86 -12.70
N GLN A 80 11.24 -26.40 -12.61
CA GLN A 80 10.86 -25.03 -12.91
C GLN A 80 11.09 -24.05 -11.74
N LEU A 81 11.49 -24.55 -10.56
CA LEU A 81 11.60 -23.69 -9.37
C LEU A 81 12.65 -22.60 -9.56
N THR A 82 13.84 -22.94 -10.02
CA THR A 82 14.95 -21.99 -10.17
C THR A 82 14.83 -21.14 -11.42
N THR A 83 14.34 -21.72 -12.52
CA THR A 83 14.26 -21.04 -13.83
C THR A 83 13.03 -20.17 -13.99
N VAL A 84 11.94 -20.52 -13.29
CA VAL A 84 10.65 -19.86 -13.45
C VAL A 84 10.21 -19.18 -12.14
N TYR A 85 10.02 -19.94 -11.09
CA TYR A 85 9.32 -19.46 -9.90
C TYR A 85 10.15 -18.55 -9.01
N LEU A 86 11.47 -18.81 -8.87
CA LEU A 86 12.33 -17.90 -8.11
C LEU A 86 12.45 -16.52 -8.75
N PRO A 87 12.67 -16.39 -10.07
CA PRO A 87 12.62 -15.09 -10.72
C PRO A 87 11.22 -14.44 -10.67
N LEU A 88 10.14 -15.23 -10.85
CA LEU A 88 8.76 -14.73 -10.75
C LEU A 88 8.45 -14.14 -9.38
N LEU A 89 8.94 -14.76 -8.32
CA LEU A 89 8.89 -14.20 -6.96
C LEU A 89 9.86 -13.03 -6.78
N GLY A 90 11.04 -13.13 -7.39
CA GLY A 90 12.09 -12.12 -7.28
C GLY A 90 11.61 -10.72 -7.68
N GLY A 91 10.85 -10.61 -8.77
CA GLY A 91 10.29 -9.33 -9.23
C GLY A 91 9.49 -8.59 -8.16
N PRO A 92 8.40 -9.16 -7.62
CA PRO A 92 7.63 -8.57 -6.54
C PRO A 92 8.45 -8.28 -5.27
N TYR A 93 9.40 -9.16 -4.90
CA TYR A 93 10.26 -8.93 -3.73
C TYR A 93 11.26 -7.79 -3.94
N VAL A 94 11.91 -7.72 -5.11
CA VAL A 94 12.79 -6.60 -5.45
C VAL A 94 11.99 -5.29 -5.47
N ALA A 95 10.80 -5.29 -6.10
CA ALA A 95 9.92 -4.13 -6.10
C ALA A 95 9.50 -3.72 -4.68
N LEU A 96 9.20 -4.69 -3.80
CA LEU A 96 8.88 -4.45 -2.40
C LEU A 96 10.04 -3.79 -1.65
N ILE A 97 11.24 -4.38 -1.74
CA ILE A 97 12.43 -3.89 -1.02
C ILE A 97 12.81 -2.50 -1.54
N ALA A 98 12.91 -2.35 -2.86
CA ALA A 98 13.30 -1.09 -3.49
C ALA A 98 12.28 0.02 -3.19
N ALA A 99 10.97 -0.25 -3.31
CA ALA A 99 9.94 0.73 -2.98
C ALA A 99 9.99 1.14 -1.50
N LYS A 100 10.15 0.18 -0.58
CA LYS A 100 10.26 0.50 0.86
C LYS A 100 11.52 1.32 1.18
N THR A 101 12.66 0.99 0.55
CA THR A 101 13.91 1.74 0.75
C THR A 101 13.78 3.17 0.24
N VAL A 102 13.32 3.33 -1.02
CA VAL A 102 13.19 4.67 -1.63
C VAL A 102 12.19 5.54 -0.87
N VAL A 103 11.03 4.99 -0.55
CA VAL A 103 9.99 5.72 0.21
C VAL A 103 10.46 6.00 1.63
N GLY A 104 11.13 5.04 2.30
CA GLY A 104 11.69 5.22 3.64
C GLY A 104 12.68 6.37 3.70
N LEU A 105 13.67 6.39 2.80
CA LEU A 105 14.67 7.45 2.70
C LEU A 105 14.02 8.83 2.42
N ARG A 106 12.99 8.88 1.58
CA ARG A 106 12.28 10.14 1.28
C ARG A 106 11.48 10.66 2.46
N VAL A 107 10.87 9.77 3.26
CA VAL A 107 10.16 10.14 4.48
C VAL A 107 11.14 10.62 5.55
N GLU A 108 12.25 9.92 5.74
CA GLU A 108 13.30 10.31 6.71
C GLU A 108 13.93 11.65 6.36
N ASN A 109 14.14 11.93 5.08
CA ASN A 109 14.68 13.20 4.60
C ASN A 109 13.62 14.33 4.55
N GLY A 110 12.39 14.10 5.06
CA GLY A 110 11.29 15.07 5.02
C GLY A 110 10.81 15.47 3.62
N SER A 111 11.30 14.76 2.58
CA SER A 111 10.95 15.06 1.19
C SER A 111 9.62 14.44 0.74
N LEU A 112 9.11 13.48 1.48
CA LEU A 112 7.81 12.84 1.24
C LEU A 112 7.02 12.78 2.54
N ALA A 113 5.85 13.41 2.55
CA ALA A 113 4.89 13.20 3.61
C ALA A 113 3.96 12.06 3.26
N LYS A 114 3.84 11.10 4.15
CA LYS A 114 2.78 10.10 4.10
C LYS A 114 1.75 10.44 5.17
N PRO A 115 0.59 10.98 4.80
CA PRO A 115 -0.47 11.21 5.76
C PRO A 115 -0.90 9.88 6.37
N ALA A 116 -0.97 9.81 7.68
CA ALA A 116 -1.50 8.65 8.38
C ALA A 116 -2.92 8.35 7.88
N ALA A 117 -3.21 7.08 7.64
CA ALA A 117 -4.56 6.71 7.24
C ALA A 117 -5.53 7.06 8.37
N LYS A 118 -6.65 7.71 8.03
CA LYS A 118 -7.72 7.96 9.00
C LYS A 118 -8.17 6.61 9.58
N PRO A 119 -8.35 6.49 10.91
CA PRO A 119 -8.90 5.28 11.50
C PRO A 119 -10.25 4.98 10.85
N THR A 120 -10.42 3.77 10.34
CA THR A 120 -11.72 3.35 9.82
C THR A 120 -12.53 2.83 11.02
N GLU A 121 -13.72 3.34 11.23
CA GLU A 121 -14.60 2.95 12.34
C GLU A 121 -14.82 1.43 12.43
N SER A 122 -14.78 0.73 11.29
CA SER A 122 -14.95 -0.73 11.23
C SER A 122 -13.66 -1.54 11.46
N GLY A 123 -12.51 -0.90 11.61
CA GLY A 123 -11.20 -1.58 11.72
C GLY A 123 -10.77 -2.38 10.48
N ARG A 124 -11.63 -2.49 9.46
CA ARG A 124 -11.35 -3.19 8.20
C ARG A 124 -10.85 -2.22 7.15
N ARG A 125 -9.68 -2.50 6.58
CA ARG A 125 -9.12 -1.71 5.49
C ARG A 125 -9.78 -2.10 4.16
N PRO A 126 -10.29 -1.16 3.37
CA PRO A 126 -10.88 -1.47 2.09
C PRO A 126 -9.82 -1.96 1.10
N LEU A 127 -10.12 -3.01 0.33
CA LEU A 127 -9.19 -3.55 -0.69
C LEU A 127 -8.80 -2.51 -1.76
N ARG A 128 -9.61 -1.46 -1.95
CA ARG A 128 -9.27 -0.35 -2.84
C ARG A 128 -7.96 0.35 -2.48
N GLU A 129 -7.49 0.20 -1.23
CA GLU A 129 -6.18 0.76 -0.82
C GLU A 129 -5.02 0.10 -1.57
N LEU A 130 -5.19 -1.14 -2.06
CA LEU A 130 -4.18 -1.85 -2.86
C LEU A 130 -3.93 -1.23 -4.24
N ILE A 131 -4.89 -0.48 -4.76
CA ILE A 131 -4.82 0.19 -6.05
C ILE A 131 -4.72 1.72 -5.91
N ALA A 132 -4.45 2.19 -4.70
CA ALA A 132 -4.34 3.61 -4.39
C ALA A 132 -2.87 4.02 -4.27
N ASN A 133 -2.54 5.18 -4.83
CA ASN A 133 -1.23 5.78 -4.66
C ASN A 133 -1.02 6.32 -3.24
N ASP A 134 0.18 6.86 -2.97
CA ASP A 134 0.55 7.39 -1.65
C ASP A 134 -0.34 8.58 -1.21
N SER A 135 -1.05 9.26 -2.12
CA SER A 135 -2.05 10.29 -1.81
C SER A 135 -3.46 9.74 -1.60
N GLY A 136 -3.68 8.42 -1.75
CA GLY A 136 -4.98 7.76 -1.55
C GLY A 136 -5.90 7.80 -2.77
N ARG A 137 -5.43 8.26 -3.93
CA ARG A 137 -6.14 8.21 -5.21
C ARG A 137 -5.84 6.90 -5.93
N THR A 138 -6.79 6.40 -6.71
CA THR A 138 -6.58 5.24 -7.58
C THR A 138 -5.49 5.54 -8.60
N ASP A 139 -4.50 4.65 -8.70
CA ASP A 139 -3.38 4.73 -9.63
C ASP A 139 -3.49 3.60 -10.66
N LEU A 140 -3.39 3.95 -11.93
CA LEU A 140 -3.47 2.98 -13.02
C LEU A 140 -2.31 1.96 -12.97
N VAL A 141 -1.12 2.40 -12.57
CA VAL A 141 0.05 1.52 -12.49
C VAL A 141 -0.12 0.50 -11.36
N ASP A 142 -0.61 0.96 -10.18
CA ASP A 142 -0.92 0.06 -9.07
C ASP A 142 -2.04 -0.92 -9.44
N LEU A 143 -3.09 -0.44 -10.15
CA LEU A 143 -4.17 -1.30 -10.66
C LEU A 143 -3.66 -2.35 -11.63
N GLN A 144 -2.84 -1.96 -12.62
CA GLN A 144 -2.27 -2.90 -13.59
C GLN A 144 -1.39 -3.94 -12.91
N TYR A 145 -0.55 -3.53 -11.97
CA TYR A 145 0.32 -4.44 -11.24
C TYR A 145 -0.49 -5.48 -10.45
N VAL A 146 -1.54 -5.06 -9.75
CA VAL A 146 -2.42 -5.97 -9.01
C VAL A 146 -3.19 -6.89 -9.96
N ALA A 147 -3.82 -6.34 -11.00
CA ALA A 147 -4.67 -7.11 -11.92
C ALA A 147 -3.86 -8.17 -12.69
N LEU A 148 -2.73 -7.80 -13.28
CA LEU A 148 -1.91 -8.72 -14.06
C LEU A 148 -1.23 -9.77 -13.17
N SER A 149 -0.82 -9.40 -11.95
CA SER A 149 -0.35 -10.38 -10.97
C SER A 149 -1.45 -11.37 -10.58
N ALA A 150 -2.68 -10.91 -10.37
CA ALA A 150 -3.81 -11.79 -10.04
C ALA A 150 -4.14 -12.76 -11.19
N VAL A 151 -4.11 -12.29 -12.45
CA VAL A 151 -4.29 -13.16 -13.62
C VAL A 151 -3.21 -14.23 -13.70
N THR A 152 -1.95 -13.87 -13.49
CA THR A 152 -0.86 -14.85 -13.50
C THR A 152 -0.96 -15.84 -12.35
N MET A 153 -1.32 -15.39 -11.14
CA MET A 153 -1.58 -16.28 -10.00
C MET A 153 -2.70 -17.28 -10.32
N LEU A 154 -3.79 -16.81 -10.91
CA LEU A 154 -4.91 -17.66 -11.31
C LEU A 154 -4.48 -18.69 -12.37
N TYR A 155 -3.73 -18.25 -13.38
CA TYR A 155 -3.15 -19.14 -14.39
C TYR A 155 -2.32 -20.24 -13.74
N VAL A 156 -1.36 -19.89 -12.88
CA VAL A 156 -0.51 -20.87 -12.18
C VAL A 156 -1.34 -21.88 -11.39
N VAL A 157 -2.33 -21.40 -10.64
CA VAL A 157 -3.20 -22.27 -9.83
C VAL A 157 -4.01 -23.21 -10.71
N LEU A 158 -4.64 -22.74 -11.78
CA LEU A 158 -5.47 -23.54 -12.67
C LEU A 158 -4.65 -24.61 -13.40
N PHE A 159 -3.49 -24.25 -13.95
CA PHE A 159 -2.61 -25.19 -14.63
C PHE A 159 -2.04 -26.23 -13.67
N PHE A 160 -1.69 -25.84 -12.46
CA PHE A 160 -1.24 -26.78 -11.43
C PHE A 160 -2.35 -27.76 -11.04
N LEU A 161 -3.59 -27.29 -10.86
CA LEU A 161 -4.72 -28.17 -10.53
C LEU A 161 -5.08 -29.14 -11.67
N ALA A 162 -4.83 -28.74 -12.93
CA ALA A 162 -5.04 -29.61 -14.08
C ALA A 162 -4.06 -30.79 -14.10
N ASP A 163 -2.80 -30.57 -13.70
CA ASP A 163 -1.77 -31.62 -13.64
C ASP A 163 -0.87 -31.48 -12.41
N VAL A 164 -1.37 -31.92 -11.26
CA VAL A 164 -0.60 -31.92 -10.01
C VAL A 164 0.61 -32.87 -10.08
N GLY A 165 0.48 -33.97 -10.86
CA GLY A 165 1.54 -34.97 -11.03
C GLY A 165 2.72 -34.48 -11.85
N GLY A 166 2.51 -33.54 -12.76
CA GLY A 166 3.55 -32.92 -13.56
C GLY A 166 4.43 -31.93 -12.79
N GLY A 167 4.07 -31.62 -11.53
CA GLY A 167 4.84 -30.71 -10.69
C GLY A 167 4.53 -29.23 -10.97
N LEU A 168 5.54 -28.35 -10.84
CA LEU A 168 5.37 -26.93 -11.08
C LEU A 168 5.05 -26.65 -12.55
N PRO A 169 3.94 -25.92 -12.86
CA PRO A 169 3.56 -25.60 -14.23
C PRO A 169 4.66 -24.86 -15.00
N ARG A 170 4.82 -25.22 -16.26
CA ARG A 170 5.65 -24.45 -17.19
C ARG A 170 4.86 -23.21 -17.59
N LEU A 171 5.43 -22.03 -17.34
CA LEU A 171 4.81 -20.78 -17.74
C LEU A 171 5.33 -20.34 -19.11
N PRO A 172 4.45 -19.95 -20.06
CA PRO A 172 4.88 -19.29 -21.29
C PRO A 172 5.70 -18.03 -21.00
N ALA A 173 6.63 -17.71 -21.91
CA ALA A 173 7.51 -16.54 -21.75
C ALA A 173 6.72 -15.22 -21.61
N GLU A 174 5.58 -15.14 -22.24
CA GLU A 174 4.67 -13.99 -22.21
C GLU A 174 4.13 -13.71 -20.80
N MET A 175 3.94 -14.76 -19.98
CA MET A 175 3.48 -14.62 -18.60
C MET A 175 4.52 -13.93 -17.70
N TRP A 176 5.79 -14.03 -18.07
CA TRP A 176 6.87 -13.30 -17.42
C TRP A 176 6.77 -11.80 -17.66
N ALA A 177 6.49 -11.42 -18.92
CA ALA A 177 6.30 -10.03 -19.28
C ALA A 177 5.09 -9.45 -18.56
N LEU A 178 4.00 -10.22 -18.41
CA LEU A 178 2.79 -9.80 -17.70
C LEU A 178 3.00 -9.53 -16.20
N THR A 179 4.00 -10.13 -15.58
CA THR A 179 4.32 -9.90 -14.16
C THR A 179 5.50 -8.97 -13.98
N GLY A 180 6.54 -9.14 -14.77
CA GLY A 180 7.78 -8.38 -14.65
C GLY A 180 7.65 -6.92 -15.09
N ALA A 181 7.00 -6.67 -16.22
CA ALA A 181 6.85 -5.32 -16.74
C ALA A 181 6.02 -4.40 -15.80
N PRO A 182 4.86 -4.84 -15.27
CA PRO A 182 4.12 -4.05 -14.29
C PRO A 182 4.88 -3.84 -12.97
N ALA A 183 5.63 -4.85 -12.50
CA ALA A 183 6.47 -4.69 -11.31
C ALA A 183 7.56 -3.64 -11.52
N GLY A 184 8.20 -3.65 -12.70
CA GLY A 184 9.16 -2.64 -13.11
C GLY A 184 8.53 -1.24 -13.23
N ALA A 185 7.38 -1.14 -13.89
CA ALA A 185 6.64 0.12 -14.02
C ALA A 185 6.20 0.67 -12.67
N TYR A 186 5.71 -0.20 -11.77
CA TYR A 186 5.37 0.16 -10.39
C TYR A 186 6.58 0.76 -9.66
N LEU A 187 7.75 0.12 -9.76
CA LEU A 187 8.96 0.61 -9.12
C LEU A 187 9.39 1.98 -9.70
N VAL A 188 9.42 2.10 -11.03
CA VAL A 188 9.74 3.38 -11.69
C VAL A 188 8.74 4.46 -11.29
N ASN A 189 7.45 4.15 -11.25
CA ASN A 189 6.41 5.07 -10.78
C ASN A 189 6.69 5.54 -9.34
N LYS A 190 6.99 4.64 -8.42
CA LYS A 190 7.35 4.99 -7.03
C LYS A 190 8.63 5.82 -6.92
N MET A 191 9.59 5.63 -7.83
CA MET A 191 10.80 6.44 -7.91
C MET A 191 10.54 7.81 -8.53
N ALA A 192 9.66 7.88 -9.54
CA ALA A 192 9.35 9.09 -10.29
C ALA A 192 8.34 10.01 -9.59
N VAL A 193 7.53 9.47 -8.65
CA VAL A 193 6.54 10.28 -7.92
C VAL A 193 7.23 11.47 -7.27
N ARG A 194 6.89 12.65 -7.78
CA ARG A 194 7.31 13.92 -7.17
C ARG A 194 6.59 14.03 -5.83
N ALA A 195 7.35 14.39 -4.81
CA ALA A 195 6.83 14.58 -3.47
C ALA A 195 6.01 15.87 -3.41
N ASN A 196 4.80 15.86 -3.95
CA ASN A 196 3.87 16.98 -3.79
C ASN A 196 3.61 17.19 -2.30
N PRO A 197 3.50 18.43 -1.84
CA PRO A 197 3.06 18.68 -0.48
C PRO A 197 1.66 18.09 -0.28
N VAL A 198 1.41 17.52 0.90
CA VAL A 198 0.13 16.89 1.25
C VAL A 198 -0.42 17.56 2.48
N ILE A 199 -1.68 18.02 2.40
CA ILE A 199 -2.43 18.57 3.52
C ILE A 199 -3.23 17.44 4.16
N THR A 200 -3.01 17.19 5.46
CA THR A 200 -3.74 16.18 6.23
C THR A 200 -4.87 16.78 7.05
N ASP A 201 -4.63 17.97 7.57
CA ASP A 201 -5.60 18.69 8.39
C ASP A 201 -5.36 20.20 8.29
N VAL A 202 -6.43 20.95 8.54
CA VAL A 202 -6.41 22.42 8.59
C VAL A 202 -7.22 22.85 9.79
N SER A 203 -6.63 23.67 10.63
CA SER A 203 -7.31 24.30 11.75
C SER A 203 -7.21 25.83 11.66
N VAL A 204 -8.22 26.52 12.19
CA VAL A 204 -8.25 27.97 12.26
C VAL A 204 -8.53 28.39 13.69
N ALA A 205 -7.64 29.19 14.25
CA ALA A 205 -7.79 29.79 15.57
C ALA A 205 -7.27 31.23 15.52
N ASP A 206 -8.02 32.16 16.07
CA ASP A 206 -7.63 33.58 16.23
C ASP A 206 -7.12 34.25 14.95
N GLY A 207 -7.72 33.93 13.80
CA GLY A 207 -7.29 34.45 12.49
C GLY A 207 -6.01 33.84 11.95
N LEU A 208 -5.47 32.81 12.61
CA LEU A 208 -4.31 32.04 12.16
C LEU A 208 -4.77 30.69 11.59
N LEU A 209 -4.30 30.40 10.37
CA LEU A 209 -4.48 29.13 9.69
C LEU A 209 -3.28 28.25 10.01
N THR A 210 -3.52 27.09 10.61
CA THR A 210 -2.50 26.07 10.82
C THR A 210 -2.77 24.88 9.90
N VAL A 211 -1.81 24.58 9.03
CA VAL A 211 -1.89 23.48 8.05
C VAL A 211 -0.96 22.37 8.51
N SER A 212 -1.55 21.22 8.81
CA SER A 212 -0.82 19.99 9.13
C SER A 212 -0.67 19.14 7.89
N GLY A 213 0.47 18.47 7.78
CA GLY A 213 0.72 17.64 6.61
C GLY A 213 2.21 17.36 6.46
N GLY A 214 2.69 17.42 5.23
CA GLY A 214 4.10 17.23 4.99
C GLY A 214 4.53 17.54 3.57
N GLY A 215 5.84 17.46 3.36
CA GLY A 215 6.44 17.92 2.12
C GLY A 215 6.56 19.45 2.03
N PHE A 216 6.46 20.12 3.17
CA PHE A 216 6.49 21.59 3.28
C PHE A 216 7.91 22.17 3.40
N GLY A 217 8.94 21.32 3.44
CA GLY A 217 10.32 21.76 3.53
C GLY A 217 10.73 22.73 2.42
N PRO A 218 11.77 23.52 2.64
CA PRO A 218 12.25 24.51 1.68
C PRO A 218 12.68 23.84 0.36
N GLY A 219 12.52 24.56 -0.73
CA GLY A 219 13.00 24.15 -2.04
C GLY A 219 14.52 24.22 -2.18
N PRO A 220 15.10 23.72 -3.29
CA PRO A 220 16.54 23.75 -3.54
C PRO A 220 17.17 25.16 -3.47
N ALA A 221 16.40 26.20 -3.72
CA ALA A 221 16.80 27.60 -3.62
C ALA A 221 16.46 28.24 -2.27
N GLY A 222 16.08 27.43 -1.25
CA GLY A 222 15.65 27.98 0.05
C GLY A 222 14.28 28.68 0.01
N ALA A 223 13.53 28.57 -1.10
CA ALA A 223 12.22 29.20 -1.21
C ALA A 223 11.24 28.60 -0.19
N PRO A 224 10.61 29.42 0.66
CA PRO A 224 9.65 28.95 1.67
C PRO A 224 8.39 28.37 1.00
N ALA A 225 7.71 27.50 1.73
CA ALA A 225 6.40 27.05 1.31
C ALA A 225 5.39 28.22 1.34
N GLN A 226 4.46 28.22 0.40
CA GLN A 226 3.38 29.19 0.31
C GLN A 226 2.05 28.50 0.55
N VAL A 227 1.20 29.13 1.34
CA VAL A 227 -0.19 28.69 1.54
C VAL A 227 -1.09 29.58 0.67
N SER A 228 -2.07 28.99 0.02
CA SER A 228 -3.07 29.74 -0.74
C SER A 228 -4.47 29.38 -0.23
N VAL A 229 -5.26 30.38 0.07
CA VAL A 229 -6.65 30.25 0.54
C VAL A 229 -7.55 30.82 -0.54
N ASN A 230 -8.45 29.99 -1.10
CA ASN A 230 -9.30 30.35 -2.26
C ASN A 230 -8.52 30.98 -3.41
N GLY A 231 -7.27 30.54 -3.63
CA GLY A 231 -6.38 31.08 -4.66
C GLY A 231 -5.57 32.31 -4.24
N ALA A 232 -5.87 32.98 -3.14
CA ALA A 232 -5.06 34.09 -2.62
C ALA A 232 -3.85 33.54 -1.84
N ALA A 233 -2.64 33.95 -2.24
CA ALA A 233 -1.42 33.53 -1.57
C ALA A 233 -1.28 34.23 -0.22
N ALA A 234 -0.93 33.48 0.83
CA ALA A 234 -0.60 33.97 2.14
C ALA A 234 0.83 33.54 2.53
N PRO A 235 1.63 34.45 3.11
CA PRO A 235 2.96 34.08 3.59
C PRO A 235 2.82 33.04 4.71
N ALA A 236 3.61 31.97 4.62
CA ALA A 236 3.54 30.88 5.58
C ALA A 236 4.88 30.68 6.27
N LEU A 237 4.83 30.37 7.56
CA LEU A 237 5.97 29.99 8.37
C LEU A 237 5.91 28.49 8.66
N LEU A 238 6.99 27.79 8.38
CA LEU A 238 7.16 26.38 8.71
C LEU A 238 7.71 26.29 10.14
N ASP A 239 6.99 25.60 11.01
CA ASP A 239 7.54 25.16 12.29
C ASP A 239 8.34 23.88 12.10
N PRO A 240 9.67 23.90 12.25
CA PRO A 240 10.50 22.72 12.03
C PRO A 240 10.29 21.62 13.09
N ALA A 241 9.77 21.95 14.26
CA ALA A 241 9.56 20.99 15.34
C ALA A 241 8.30 20.14 15.10
N THR A 242 7.24 20.74 14.60
CA THR A 242 5.95 20.07 14.35
C THR A 242 5.73 19.74 12.89
N GLY A 243 6.50 20.34 11.98
CA GLY A 243 6.31 20.20 10.53
C GLY A 243 5.04 20.86 10.00
N THR A 244 4.39 21.74 10.80
CA THR A 244 3.18 22.46 10.42
C THR A 244 3.50 23.81 9.77
N LEU A 245 2.59 24.25 8.87
CA LEU A 245 2.65 25.61 8.31
C LEU A 245 1.64 26.50 9.01
N SER A 246 2.08 27.67 9.45
CA SER A 246 1.21 28.72 9.98
C SER A 246 1.14 29.88 9.01
N ALA A 247 -0.07 30.35 8.69
CA ALA A 247 -0.30 31.47 7.79
C ALA A 247 -1.47 32.33 8.30
N PRO A 248 -1.45 33.65 8.11
CA PRO A 248 -2.59 34.48 8.42
C PRO A 248 -3.77 34.11 7.51
N LEU A 249 -4.96 33.99 8.10
CA LEU A 249 -6.18 33.82 7.30
C LEU A 249 -6.52 35.16 6.62
N PRO A 250 -6.71 35.21 5.29
CA PRO A 250 -7.09 36.44 4.62
C PRO A 250 -8.38 37.02 5.18
N GLN A 251 -8.42 38.32 5.38
CA GLN A 251 -9.60 39.01 5.94
C GLN A 251 -10.85 38.76 5.07
N GLY A 252 -11.99 38.54 5.71
CA GLY A 252 -13.24 38.26 5.02
C GLY A 252 -13.40 36.81 4.54
N THR A 253 -12.44 35.90 4.82
CA THR A 253 -12.58 34.49 4.45
C THR A 253 -13.58 33.81 5.40
N ALA A 254 -14.73 33.41 4.87
CA ALA A 254 -15.73 32.59 5.57
C ALA A 254 -15.61 31.12 5.17
N ALA A 255 -15.82 30.21 6.12
CA ALA A 255 -15.93 28.78 5.81
C ALA A 255 -17.26 28.47 5.08
N PRO A 256 -17.28 27.51 4.12
CA PRO A 256 -16.14 26.67 3.71
C PRO A 256 -15.20 27.40 2.74
N PHE A 257 -13.90 27.11 2.82
CA PHE A 257 -12.88 27.60 1.89
C PHE A 257 -11.88 26.51 1.52
N GLU A 258 -11.14 26.75 0.43
CA GLU A 258 -10.16 25.83 -0.11
C GLU A 258 -8.74 26.28 0.24
N VAL A 259 -7.93 25.33 0.72
CA VAL A 259 -6.51 25.55 1.06
C VAL A 259 -5.64 24.73 0.15
N THR A 260 -4.60 25.34 -0.41
CA THR A 260 -3.54 24.63 -1.13
C THR A 260 -2.18 25.08 -0.63
N VAL A 261 -1.20 24.20 -0.68
CA VAL A 261 0.20 24.50 -0.32
C VAL A 261 1.07 24.33 -1.57
N THR A 262 1.92 25.29 -1.84
CA THR A 262 2.97 25.19 -2.86
C THR A 262 4.32 25.16 -2.16
N ALA A 263 5.07 24.06 -2.33
CA ALA A 263 6.42 23.92 -1.80
C ALA A 263 7.31 23.30 -2.88
N ARG A 264 8.53 23.77 -3.00
CA ARG A 264 9.50 23.26 -3.99
C ARG A 264 9.00 23.31 -5.44
N GLY A 265 8.15 24.29 -5.78
CA GLY A 265 7.52 24.40 -7.09
C GLY A 265 6.40 23.37 -7.36
N LEU A 266 6.01 22.58 -6.36
CA LEU A 266 4.95 21.58 -6.45
C LEU A 266 3.75 22.04 -5.62
N ARG A 267 2.54 21.82 -6.14
CA ARG A 267 1.28 22.20 -5.49
C ARG A 267 0.59 20.97 -4.89
N SER A 268 0.05 21.14 -3.68
CA SER A 268 -0.80 20.13 -3.05
C SER A 268 -2.13 19.97 -3.76
N ASP A 269 -2.81 18.85 -3.49
CA ASP A 269 -4.25 18.77 -3.74
C ASP A 269 -4.97 19.80 -2.87
N PRO A 270 -6.10 20.35 -3.36
CA PRO A 270 -6.91 21.27 -2.59
C PRO A 270 -7.55 20.57 -1.38
N TYR A 271 -7.45 21.19 -0.22
CA TYR A 271 -8.12 20.77 1.01
C TYR A 271 -9.29 21.69 1.29
N ARG A 272 -10.49 21.13 1.38
CA ARG A 272 -11.70 21.93 1.71
C ARG A 272 -11.87 21.97 3.23
N TYR A 273 -11.63 23.12 3.81
CA TYR A 273 -11.93 23.39 5.21
C TYR A 273 -13.42 23.70 5.39
N ALA A 274 -14.07 22.99 6.31
CA ALA A 274 -15.39 23.30 6.79
C ALA A 274 -15.29 23.60 8.29
N SER A 275 -15.91 24.68 8.76
CA SER A 275 -15.92 24.97 10.19
C SER A 275 -16.44 23.76 10.97
N PRO A 276 -15.81 23.35 12.07
CA PRO A 276 -16.35 22.29 12.91
C PRO A 276 -17.76 22.67 13.32
N ALA A 277 -18.72 21.77 13.13
CA ALA A 277 -20.10 22.00 13.57
C ALA A 277 -20.06 22.33 15.06
N LYS A 278 -20.62 23.49 15.41
CA LYS A 278 -20.79 23.88 16.83
C LYS A 278 -21.48 22.71 17.55
N PRO A 279 -20.88 22.13 18.59
CA PRO A 279 -21.52 21.04 19.29
C PRO A 279 -22.92 21.45 19.67
N ALA A 280 -23.94 20.67 19.30
CA ALA A 280 -25.31 20.93 19.66
C ALA A 280 -25.35 21.10 21.18
N ALA A 281 -25.88 22.26 21.64
CA ALA A 281 -26.02 22.53 23.07
C ALA A 281 -26.75 21.35 23.70
N VAL A 282 -26.07 20.65 24.60
CA VAL A 282 -26.67 19.56 25.36
C VAL A 282 -27.84 20.17 26.09
N PRO A 283 -29.08 19.74 25.86
CA PRO A 283 -30.24 20.30 26.58
C PRO A 283 -29.99 20.12 28.07
N ALA A 284 -30.07 21.22 28.80
CA ALA A 284 -29.91 21.23 30.24
C ALA A 284 -30.84 20.17 30.85
N ARG A 285 -30.27 19.16 31.50
CA ARG A 285 -31.03 18.17 32.26
C ARG A 285 -31.89 18.90 33.25
N GLN A 286 -33.20 18.92 33.04
CA GLN A 286 -34.14 19.40 34.05
C GLN A 286 -33.90 18.58 35.32
N GLN A 287 -33.44 19.21 36.38
CA GLN A 287 -33.38 18.60 37.70
C GLN A 287 -34.83 18.30 38.15
N PRO A 288 -35.11 17.08 38.59
CA PRO A 288 -36.42 16.81 39.20
C PRO A 288 -36.53 17.65 40.47
N THR A 289 -37.53 18.52 40.50
CA THR A 289 -37.95 19.21 41.71
C THR A 289 -38.49 18.16 42.68
N ALA A 290 -37.93 18.14 43.90
CA ALA A 290 -38.34 17.32 45.01
C ALA A 290 -39.71 17.78 45.56
#